data_7e1c393d1d7ad8547c11436d01004cd7
#
_entry.id   7e1c393d1d7ad8547c11436d01004cd7
#
_cell.length_a   1.000
_cell.length_b   1.000
_cell.length_c   1.000
_cell.angle_alpha   90.00
_cell.angle_beta   90.00
_cell.angle_gamma   90.00
#
_symmetry.space_group_name_H-M   'P 1'
#
loop_
_entity.id
_entity.type
_entity.pdbx_description
1 polymer ?
#
loop_
_entity_poly.entity_id
_entity_poly.type
_entity_poly.pdbx_seq_one_letter_code
_entity_poly.pdbx_strand_id
1 'polypeptide(L)'
;LGCWLFRGLDLLVDRRVLVPRPESEVTAQVAIDEAVRLGARRGRSDPWSGAATTYSIADLGTGSGALALALASELPDAEVWGTDVSDEALAVARANLAGTGLPSTRVRLARGSWFDALPETLRGRLRLVVSNPPYVAESELAELPAELRHEPRDALVSGTTGMESIEELAREAPAWLDATGTFVCEIAPHQAEAATKVSSAAGFEEVLVRRDLTGRDRVLVARMLG
;
A
#
# COMPACT_ATOMS: atom_id res chain seq x y z
N LEU A 1 -2.35 -3.62 -23.23
CA LEU A 1 -2.64 -3.95 -21.85
C LEU A 1 -3.46 -5.23 -21.81
N GLY A 2 -3.38 -6.01 -20.79
CA GLY A 2 -4.04 -7.32 -20.69
C GLY A 2 -3.59 -8.04 -19.45
N CYS A 3 -2.45 -8.73 -19.49
CA CYS A 3 -1.89 -9.43 -18.35
C CYS A 3 -0.54 -8.81 -17.95
N TRP A 4 -0.30 -8.68 -16.65
CA TRP A 4 0.93 -8.13 -16.09
C TRP A 4 1.42 -8.99 -14.94
N LEU A 5 2.68 -9.41 -15.00
CA LEU A 5 3.28 -10.21 -13.94
C LEU A 5 3.72 -9.27 -12.80
N PHE A 6 3.27 -9.57 -11.58
CA PHE A 6 3.66 -8.89 -10.37
C PHE A 6 3.87 -9.90 -9.25
N ARG A 7 5.11 -10.05 -8.76
CA ARG A 7 5.49 -11.04 -7.71
C ARG A 7 4.92 -12.46 -7.95
N GLY A 8 4.99 -12.91 -9.19
CA GLY A 8 4.48 -14.23 -9.57
C GLY A 8 2.96 -14.33 -9.75
N LEU A 9 2.24 -13.22 -9.62
CA LEU A 9 0.81 -13.12 -9.89
C LEU A 9 0.58 -12.59 -11.30
N ASP A 10 -0.25 -13.31 -12.09
CA ASP A 10 -0.74 -12.82 -13.38
C ASP A 10 -1.95 -11.92 -13.16
N LEU A 11 -1.77 -10.61 -13.28
CA LEU A 11 -2.80 -9.62 -13.01
C LEU A 11 -3.40 -9.09 -14.31
N LEU A 12 -4.72 -9.01 -14.36
CA LEU A 12 -5.43 -8.21 -15.35
C LEU A 12 -5.10 -6.73 -15.12
N VAL A 13 -4.68 -6.03 -16.17
CA VAL A 13 -4.47 -4.58 -16.16
C VAL A 13 -5.00 -3.98 -17.45
N ASP A 14 -5.71 -2.88 -17.32
CA ASP A 14 -6.20 -2.09 -18.44
C ASP A 14 -6.23 -0.59 -18.10
N ARG A 15 -6.79 0.24 -18.96
CA ARG A 15 -6.83 1.70 -18.82
C ARG A 15 -7.54 2.24 -17.55
N ARG A 16 -8.15 1.37 -16.77
CA ARG A 16 -8.86 1.71 -15.53
C ARG A 16 -7.95 1.79 -14.31
N VAL A 17 -6.73 1.27 -14.42
CA VAL A 17 -5.78 1.17 -13.31
C VAL A 17 -4.37 1.57 -13.74
N LEU A 18 -3.57 2.01 -12.76
CA LEU A 18 -2.12 2.08 -12.91
C LEU A 18 -1.58 0.68 -13.18
N VAL A 19 -0.72 0.53 -14.17
CA VAL A 19 0.03 -0.71 -14.38
C VAL A 19 1.06 -0.85 -13.25
N PRO A 20 1.06 -1.93 -12.47
CA PRO A 20 2.03 -2.11 -11.39
C PRO A 20 3.46 -2.01 -11.92
N ARG A 21 4.29 -1.20 -11.26
CA ARG A 21 5.68 -0.97 -11.68
C ARG A 21 6.63 -1.96 -10.99
N PRO A 22 7.80 -2.27 -11.57
CA PRO A 22 8.83 -3.08 -10.90
C PRO A 22 9.24 -2.49 -9.54
N GLU A 23 9.24 -1.18 -9.39
CA GLU A 23 9.53 -0.48 -8.15
C GLU A 23 8.49 -0.79 -7.05
N SER A 24 7.23 -1.01 -7.44
CA SER A 24 6.17 -1.38 -6.50
C SER A 24 6.34 -2.80 -5.94
N GLU A 25 7.12 -3.68 -6.60
CA GLU A 25 7.51 -4.96 -6.01
C GLU A 25 8.46 -4.77 -4.81
N VAL A 26 9.27 -3.70 -4.84
CA VAL A 26 10.11 -3.33 -3.68
C VAL A 26 9.22 -2.83 -2.54
N THR A 27 8.19 -2.05 -2.84
CA THR A 27 7.19 -1.60 -1.86
C THR A 27 6.49 -2.80 -1.21
N ALA A 28 6.06 -3.78 -2.00
CA ALA A 28 5.48 -5.02 -1.49
C ALA A 28 6.46 -5.79 -0.60
N GLN A 29 7.74 -5.93 -1.02
CA GLN A 29 8.77 -6.62 -0.23
C GLN A 29 8.99 -5.95 1.12
N VAL A 30 9.15 -4.63 1.12
CA VAL A 30 9.32 -3.85 2.35
C VAL A 30 8.11 -4.02 3.29
N ALA A 31 6.90 -3.99 2.76
CA ALA A 31 5.68 -4.20 3.53
C ALA A 31 5.62 -5.61 4.15
N ILE A 32 6.02 -6.64 3.40
CA ILE A 32 6.11 -8.02 3.90
C ILE A 32 7.16 -8.13 5.01
N ASP A 33 8.36 -7.57 4.79
CA ASP A 33 9.44 -7.58 5.79
C ASP A 33 9.00 -6.89 7.10
N GLU A 34 8.28 -5.77 7.01
CA GLU A 34 7.73 -5.08 8.17
C GLU A 34 6.64 -5.90 8.88
N ALA A 35 5.75 -6.55 8.14
CA ALA A 35 4.74 -7.43 8.73
C ALA A 35 5.38 -8.62 9.47
N VAL A 36 6.42 -9.22 8.89
CA VAL A 36 7.19 -10.31 9.53
C VAL A 36 7.92 -9.79 10.78
N ARG A 37 8.56 -8.62 10.72
CA ARG A 37 9.20 -7.98 11.87
C ARG A 37 8.23 -7.77 13.03
N LEU A 38 7.02 -7.30 12.73
CA LEU A 38 5.96 -7.10 13.72
C LEU A 38 5.45 -8.42 14.29
N GLY A 39 5.38 -9.48 13.49
CA GLY A 39 5.06 -10.83 13.95
C GLY A 39 6.09 -11.38 14.94
N ALA A 40 7.37 -11.19 14.67
CA ALA A 40 8.45 -11.61 15.54
C ALA A 40 8.47 -10.87 16.90
N ARG A 41 8.06 -9.58 16.92
CA ARG A 41 7.99 -8.77 18.17
C ARG A 41 6.88 -9.23 19.13
N ARG A 42 5.76 -9.76 18.60
CA ARG A 42 4.63 -10.22 19.44
C ARG A 42 4.81 -11.61 20.05
N GLY A 43 5.94 -12.26 19.79
CA GLY A 43 6.15 -13.65 20.16
C GLY A 43 5.28 -14.57 19.28
N ARG A 44 5.85 -15.70 18.85
CA ARG A 44 5.10 -16.71 18.10
C ARG A 44 3.87 -17.09 18.93
N SER A 45 2.68 -16.98 18.34
CA SER A 45 1.48 -17.61 18.91
C SER A 45 1.86 -19.04 19.29
N ASP A 46 1.45 -19.47 20.48
CA ASP A 46 1.64 -20.85 20.94
C ASP A 46 1.19 -21.79 19.80
N PRO A 47 2.09 -22.61 19.22
CA PRO A 47 1.74 -23.52 18.14
C PRO A 47 0.60 -24.48 18.52
N TRP A 48 0.31 -24.60 19.82
CA TRP A 48 -0.71 -25.48 20.39
C TRP A 48 -2.02 -24.76 20.72
N SER A 49 -2.09 -23.44 20.59
CA SER A 49 -3.31 -22.67 20.92
C SER A 49 -4.41 -22.80 19.87
N GLY A 50 -4.11 -23.32 18.68
CA GLY A 50 -5.07 -23.48 17.58
C GLY A 50 -5.70 -22.17 17.06
N ALA A 51 -5.34 -21.04 17.64
CA ALA A 51 -5.80 -19.72 17.23
C ALA A 51 -4.73 -19.07 16.34
N ALA A 52 -4.92 -19.12 15.03
CA ALA A 52 -4.21 -18.23 14.13
C ALA A 52 -4.55 -16.79 14.56
N THR A 53 -3.55 -16.03 15.02
CA THR A 53 -3.74 -14.61 15.31
C THR A 53 -3.82 -13.88 13.97
N THR A 54 -5.03 -13.76 13.44
CA THR A 54 -5.28 -12.96 12.25
C THR A 54 -5.05 -11.49 12.58
N TYR A 55 -4.26 -10.81 11.78
CA TYR A 55 -4.02 -9.37 11.90
C TYR A 55 -4.44 -8.68 10.62
N SER A 56 -4.79 -7.41 10.72
CA SER A 56 -5.29 -6.65 9.60
C SER A 56 -4.23 -5.72 9.01
N ILE A 57 -4.22 -5.67 7.68
CA ILE A 57 -3.40 -4.78 6.85
C ILE A 57 -4.34 -3.96 5.97
N ALA A 58 -4.01 -2.71 5.71
CA ALA A 58 -4.70 -1.90 4.70
C ALA A 58 -3.76 -1.56 3.53
N ASP A 59 -4.25 -1.76 2.30
CA ASP A 59 -3.68 -1.28 1.04
C ASP A 59 -4.55 -0.14 0.51
N LEU A 60 -4.09 1.08 0.66
CA LEU A 60 -4.84 2.29 0.35
C LEU A 60 -4.51 2.79 -1.06
N GLY A 61 -5.53 2.95 -1.89
CA GLY A 61 -5.37 3.17 -3.33
C GLY A 61 -4.95 1.88 -4.04
N THR A 62 -5.70 0.81 -3.82
CA THR A 62 -5.31 -0.57 -4.22
C THR A 62 -5.20 -0.76 -5.74
N GLY A 63 -5.86 0.08 -6.54
CA GLY A 63 -5.82 0.03 -8.00
C GLY A 63 -6.21 -1.34 -8.55
N SER A 64 -5.27 -2.04 -9.19
CA SER A 64 -5.46 -3.42 -9.70
C SER A 64 -5.54 -4.49 -8.60
N GLY A 65 -5.30 -4.13 -7.34
CA GLY A 65 -5.18 -5.08 -6.23
C GLY A 65 -3.79 -5.71 -6.09
N ALA A 66 -2.78 -5.21 -6.80
CA ALA A 66 -1.45 -5.82 -6.88
C ALA A 66 -0.79 -5.98 -5.50
N LEU A 67 -0.73 -4.90 -4.71
CA LEU A 67 -0.15 -4.94 -3.36
C LEU A 67 -0.99 -5.81 -2.43
N ALA A 68 -2.31 -5.62 -2.42
CA ALA A 68 -3.21 -6.41 -1.56
C ALA A 68 -3.09 -7.92 -1.81
N LEU A 69 -3.05 -8.33 -3.08
CA LEU A 69 -2.91 -9.73 -3.46
C LEU A 69 -1.53 -10.30 -3.14
N ALA A 70 -0.46 -9.54 -3.37
CA ALA A 70 0.89 -9.94 -3.01
C ALA A 70 1.01 -10.17 -1.50
N LEU A 71 0.52 -9.22 -0.68
CA LEU A 71 0.50 -9.35 0.77
C LEU A 71 -0.33 -10.55 1.24
N ALA A 72 -1.52 -10.75 0.69
CA ALA A 72 -2.35 -11.90 1.03
C ALA A 72 -1.72 -13.23 0.61
N SER A 73 -0.96 -13.27 -0.48
CA SER A 73 -0.29 -14.48 -0.96
C SER A 73 0.89 -14.87 -0.07
N GLU A 74 1.66 -13.89 0.42
CA GLU A 74 2.89 -14.14 1.16
C GLU A 74 2.72 -14.09 2.69
N LEU A 75 1.61 -13.55 3.17
CA LEU A 75 1.29 -13.43 4.61
C LEU A 75 0.00 -14.22 4.92
N PRO A 76 0.11 -15.53 5.19
CA PRO A 76 -1.07 -16.40 5.34
C PRO A 76 -1.99 -16.05 6.52
N ASP A 77 -1.47 -15.35 7.53
CA ASP A 77 -2.23 -14.95 8.73
C ASP A 77 -2.81 -13.52 8.63
N ALA A 78 -2.60 -12.82 7.49
CA ALA A 78 -3.10 -11.47 7.29
C ALA A 78 -4.49 -11.45 6.64
N GLU A 79 -5.40 -10.62 7.16
CA GLU A 79 -6.55 -10.10 6.44
C GLU A 79 -6.17 -8.76 5.82
N VAL A 80 -6.34 -8.61 4.50
CA VAL A 80 -5.93 -7.42 3.77
C VAL A 80 -7.15 -6.65 3.29
N TRP A 81 -7.21 -5.36 3.61
CA TRP A 81 -8.24 -4.43 3.15
C TRP A 81 -7.67 -3.56 2.04
N GLY A 82 -8.17 -3.74 0.81
CA GLY A 82 -7.86 -2.87 -0.33
C GLY A 82 -8.93 -1.80 -0.48
N THR A 83 -8.54 -0.52 -0.44
CA THR A 83 -9.48 0.60 -0.65
C THR A 83 -9.14 1.36 -1.92
N ASP A 84 -10.15 1.89 -2.61
CA ASP A 84 -9.97 2.77 -3.75
C ASP A 84 -11.21 3.66 -3.93
N VAL A 85 -11.04 4.87 -4.42
CA VAL A 85 -12.15 5.77 -4.73
C VAL A 85 -12.85 5.38 -6.03
N SER A 86 -12.13 4.71 -6.94
CA SER A 86 -12.58 4.34 -8.28
C SER A 86 -13.31 2.98 -8.27
N ASP A 87 -14.60 2.99 -8.62
CA ASP A 87 -15.33 1.74 -8.86
C ASP A 87 -14.75 0.94 -10.02
N GLU A 88 -14.18 1.60 -11.02
CA GLU A 88 -13.53 0.95 -12.16
C GLU A 88 -12.24 0.23 -11.75
N ALA A 89 -11.43 0.85 -10.88
CA ALA A 89 -10.25 0.21 -10.31
C ALA A 89 -10.64 -1.01 -9.46
N LEU A 90 -11.64 -0.86 -8.59
CA LEU A 90 -12.14 -1.96 -7.78
C LEU A 90 -12.75 -3.09 -8.63
N ALA A 91 -13.31 -2.80 -9.80
CA ALA A 91 -13.77 -3.85 -10.70
C ALA A 91 -12.61 -4.68 -11.27
N VAL A 92 -11.47 -4.03 -11.58
CA VAL A 92 -10.23 -4.74 -11.98
C VAL A 92 -9.68 -5.55 -10.81
N ALA A 93 -9.58 -4.95 -9.61
CA ALA A 93 -9.13 -5.67 -8.42
C ALA A 93 -9.99 -6.91 -8.13
N ARG A 94 -11.32 -6.81 -8.22
CA ARG A 94 -12.23 -7.96 -8.05
C ARG A 94 -11.96 -9.06 -9.07
N ALA A 95 -11.71 -8.70 -10.33
CA ALA A 95 -11.36 -9.67 -11.37
C ALA A 95 -10.04 -10.38 -11.04
N ASN A 96 -9.04 -9.67 -10.56
CA ASN A 96 -7.77 -10.24 -10.14
C ASN A 96 -7.93 -11.15 -8.90
N LEU A 97 -8.74 -10.73 -7.92
CA LEU A 97 -9.07 -11.57 -6.77
C LEU A 97 -9.70 -12.89 -7.21
N ALA A 98 -10.63 -12.86 -8.15
CA ALA A 98 -11.29 -14.08 -8.63
C ALA A 98 -10.32 -15.08 -9.29
N GLY A 99 -9.23 -14.58 -9.89
CA GLY A 99 -8.19 -15.38 -10.53
C GLY A 99 -7.11 -15.94 -9.60
N THR A 100 -6.99 -15.42 -8.37
CA THR A 100 -5.82 -15.72 -7.51
C THR A 100 -6.03 -16.91 -6.56
N GLY A 101 -7.24 -17.43 -6.41
CA GLY A 101 -7.53 -18.61 -5.56
C GLY A 101 -7.55 -18.29 -4.06
N LEU A 102 -6.99 -19.17 -3.20
CA LEU A 102 -7.10 -19.09 -1.74
C LEU A 102 -6.65 -17.74 -1.12
N PRO A 103 -5.56 -17.10 -1.55
CA PRO A 103 -5.17 -15.80 -0.99
C PRO A 103 -6.28 -14.75 -1.07
N SER A 104 -7.07 -14.76 -2.15
CA SER A 104 -8.15 -13.80 -2.36
C SER A 104 -9.26 -13.86 -1.31
N THR A 105 -9.45 -14.99 -0.65
CA THR A 105 -10.46 -15.13 0.42
C THR A 105 -10.21 -14.26 1.64
N ARG A 106 -8.97 -13.80 1.80
CA ARG A 106 -8.52 -12.93 2.89
C ARG A 106 -8.39 -11.46 2.47
N VAL A 107 -8.75 -11.13 1.22
CA VAL A 107 -8.77 -9.75 0.73
C VAL A 107 -10.20 -9.22 0.75
N ARG A 108 -10.38 -8.04 1.35
CA ARG A 108 -11.62 -7.28 1.39
C ARG A 108 -11.44 -6.01 0.58
N LEU A 109 -12.34 -5.73 -0.35
CA LEU A 109 -12.32 -4.50 -1.12
C LEU A 109 -13.42 -3.56 -0.66
N ALA A 110 -13.07 -2.30 -0.44
CA ALA A 110 -14.00 -1.26 -0.04
C ALA A 110 -13.80 0.00 -0.88
N ARG A 111 -14.92 0.69 -1.20
CA ARG A 111 -14.89 1.94 -1.94
C ARG A 111 -14.88 3.13 -1.00
N GLY A 112 -13.97 4.07 -1.21
CA GLY A 112 -13.89 5.34 -0.50
C GLY A 112 -12.51 5.94 -0.58
N SER A 113 -12.38 7.16 -0.02
CA SER A 113 -11.09 7.83 0.07
C SER A 113 -10.29 7.24 1.22
N TRP A 114 -9.12 6.73 0.91
CA TRP A 114 -8.12 6.23 1.87
C TRP A 114 -8.74 5.45 3.04
N PHE A 115 -8.63 5.98 4.24
CA PHE A 115 -9.10 5.37 5.48
C PHE A 115 -10.62 5.43 5.65
N ASP A 116 -11.32 6.37 5.02
CA ASP A 116 -12.79 6.51 5.14
C ASP A 116 -13.54 5.28 4.65
N ALA A 117 -12.91 4.49 3.77
CA ALA A 117 -13.48 3.24 3.27
C ALA A 117 -13.36 2.08 4.27
N LEU A 118 -12.54 2.21 5.30
CA LEU A 118 -12.29 1.13 6.25
C LEU A 118 -13.37 1.10 7.34
N PRO A 119 -13.74 -0.10 7.83
CA PRO A 119 -14.59 -0.21 9.01
C PRO A 119 -13.94 0.45 10.23
N GLU A 120 -14.70 1.25 10.99
CA GLU A 120 -14.22 1.94 12.20
C GLU A 120 -13.67 0.95 13.24
N THR A 121 -14.11 -0.30 13.19
CA THR A 121 -13.59 -1.38 14.05
C THR A 121 -12.10 -1.69 13.84
N LEU A 122 -11.51 -1.25 12.74
CA LEU A 122 -10.08 -1.40 12.45
C LEU A 122 -9.24 -0.25 13.00
N ARG A 123 -9.85 0.85 13.43
CA ARG A 123 -9.15 2.01 13.97
C ARG A 123 -8.30 1.62 15.19
N GLY A 124 -7.03 1.97 15.17
CA GLY A 124 -6.05 1.59 16.20
C GLY A 124 -5.67 0.11 16.22
N ARG A 125 -6.01 -0.65 15.16
CA ARG A 125 -5.79 -2.12 15.11
C ARG A 125 -5.04 -2.61 13.88
N LEU A 126 -4.81 -1.75 12.90
CA LEU A 126 -4.03 -2.14 11.74
C LEU A 126 -2.57 -2.37 12.15
N ARG A 127 -2.04 -3.50 11.77
CA ARG A 127 -0.61 -3.79 11.95
C ARG A 127 0.25 -3.06 10.92
N LEU A 128 -0.27 -2.95 9.72
CA LEU A 128 0.41 -2.34 8.59
C LEU A 128 -0.58 -1.56 7.74
N VAL A 129 -0.16 -0.39 7.31
CA VAL A 129 -0.78 0.37 6.24
C VAL A 129 0.23 0.45 5.11
N VAL A 130 -0.15 0.09 3.91
CA VAL A 130 0.67 0.24 2.70
C VAL A 130 -0.08 1.06 1.66
N SER A 131 0.64 1.84 0.88
CA SER A 131 0.08 2.57 -0.26
C SER A 131 1.14 2.79 -1.34
N ASN A 132 0.70 2.71 -2.58
CA ASN A 132 1.35 3.36 -3.72
C ASN A 132 0.41 4.48 -4.20
N PRO A 133 0.42 5.65 -3.55
CA PRO A 133 -0.49 6.73 -3.87
C PRO A 133 -0.06 7.45 -5.14
N PRO A 134 -0.91 8.26 -5.77
CA PRO A 134 -0.46 9.25 -6.74
C PRO A 134 0.55 10.19 -6.07
N TYR A 135 1.62 10.51 -6.77
CA TYR A 135 2.72 11.34 -6.25
C TYR A 135 3.31 12.30 -7.30
N VAL A 136 2.68 12.42 -8.46
CA VAL A 136 3.11 13.36 -9.51
C VAL A 136 2.46 14.73 -9.28
N ALA A 137 3.25 15.80 -9.34
CA ALA A 137 2.70 17.14 -9.29
C ALA A 137 1.95 17.48 -10.58
N GLU A 138 0.93 18.31 -10.50
CA GLU A 138 0.13 18.70 -11.68
C GLU A 138 0.98 19.32 -12.79
N SER A 139 2.02 20.10 -12.43
CA SER A 139 2.96 20.70 -13.35
C SER A 139 3.84 19.69 -14.10
N GLU A 140 4.09 18.51 -13.50
CA GLU A 140 4.95 17.46 -14.07
C GLU A 140 4.20 16.55 -15.06
N LEU A 141 2.87 16.60 -15.08
CA LEU A 141 2.04 15.71 -15.89
C LEU A 141 2.37 15.79 -17.40
N ALA A 142 2.71 16.97 -17.88
CA ALA A 142 3.07 17.18 -19.29
C ALA A 142 4.42 16.55 -19.67
N GLU A 143 5.30 16.33 -18.70
CA GLU A 143 6.66 15.80 -18.87
C GLU A 143 6.70 14.27 -18.76
N LEU A 144 5.60 13.66 -18.34
CA LEU A 144 5.53 12.20 -18.19
C LEU A 144 5.67 11.50 -19.55
N PRO A 145 6.29 10.30 -19.57
CA PRO A 145 6.35 9.44 -20.74
C PRO A 145 4.97 9.22 -21.37
N ALA A 146 4.94 9.13 -22.71
CA ALA A 146 3.69 9.04 -23.48
C ALA A 146 2.83 7.81 -23.08
N GLU A 147 3.47 6.73 -22.62
CA GLU A 147 2.81 5.50 -22.18
C GLU A 147 1.91 5.75 -20.98
N LEU A 148 2.30 6.66 -20.07
CA LEU A 148 1.54 7.00 -18.86
C LEU A 148 0.25 7.78 -19.15
N ARG A 149 0.13 8.37 -20.35
CA ARG A 149 -1.07 9.13 -20.74
C ARG A 149 -2.30 8.25 -20.94
N HIS A 150 -2.13 6.93 -20.98
CA HIS A 150 -3.22 5.96 -21.10
C HIS A 150 -3.72 5.47 -19.73
N GLU A 151 -3.05 5.84 -18.67
CA GLU A 151 -3.40 5.48 -17.31
C GLU A 151 -4.30 6.55 -16.67
N PRO A 152 -5.13 6.22 -15.66
CA PRO A 152 -6.01 7.19 -15.04
C PRO A 152 -5.21 8.36 -14.45
N ARG A 153 -5.60 9.60 -14.76
CA ARG A 153 -4.94 10.79 -14.23
C ARG A 153 -4.91 10.80 -12.69
N ASP A 154 -6.03 10.38 -12.08
CA ASP A 154 -6.17 10.36 -10.62
C ASP A 154 -5.31 9.29 -9.94
N ALA A 155 -4.80 8.31 -10.70
CA ALA A 155 -3.82 7.35 -10.21
C ALA A 155 -2.37 7.87 -10.30
N LEU A 156 -2.13 8.99 -10.96
CA LEU A 156 -0.82 9.58 -11.16
C LEU A 156 -0.63 10.88 -10.37
N VAL A 157 -1.62 11.78 -10.45
CA VAL A 157 -1.48 13.17 -9.99
C VAL A 157 -1.99 13.32 -8.57
N SER A 158 -1.14 13.89 -7.72
CA SER A 158 -1.45 14.27 -6.36
C SER A 158 -1.29 15.77 -6.20
N GLY A 159 -2.33 16.51 -6.60
CA GLY A 159 -2.41 17.97 -6.39
C GLY A 159 -1.31 18.79 -7.04
N THR A 160 -1.00 19.90 -6.44
CA THR A 160 -0.08 20.92 -6.99
C THR A 160 1.39 20.54 -6.77
N THR A 161 1.70 19.88 -5.67
CA THR A 161 3.08 19.59 -5.24
C THR A 161 3.48 18.13 -5.43
N GLY A 162 2.50 17.24 -5.66
CA GLY A 162 2.70 15.79 -5.68
C GLY A 162 2.80 15.15 -4.29
N MET A 163 2.74 15.95 -3.22
CA MET A 163 2.86 15.49 -1.84
C MET A 163 1.51 15.29 -1.14
N GLU A 164 0.43 15.79 -1.70
CA GLU A 164 -0.87 15.91 -1.02
C GLU A 164 -1.39 14.57 -0.51
N SER A 165 -1.33 13.52 -1.32
CA SER A 165 -1.74 12.17 -0.91
C SER A 165 -0.82 11.60 0.18
N ILE A 166 0.50 11.78 0.04
CA ILE A 166 1.47 11.30 1.04
C ILE A 166 1.27 12.01 2.38
N GLU A 167 1.01 13.32 2.36
CA GLU A 167 0.74 14.13 3.55
C GLU A 167 -0.55 13.72 4.25
N GLU A 168 -1.63 13.47 3.50
CA GLU A 168 -2.91 13.02 4.02
C GLU A 168 -2.75 11.64 4.69
N LEU A 169 -2.18 10.68 3.97
CA LEU A 169 -1.94 9.33 4.47
C LEU A 169 -1.06 9.31 5.71
N ALA A 170 0.07 10.03 5.71
CA ALA A 170 0.98 10.08 6.84
C ALA A 170 0.34 10.71 8.08
N ARG A 171 -0.53 11.72 7.91
CA ARG A 171 -1.23 12.39 9.02
C ARG A 171 -2.27 11.49 9.67
N GLU A 172 -2.97 10.67 8.88
CA GLU A 172 -4.08 9.84 9.37
C GLU A 172 -3.65 8.47 9.86
N ALA A 173 -2.59 7.89 9.28
CA ALA A 173 -2.15 6.53 9.57
C ALA A 173 -1.93 6.22 11.06
N PRO A 174 -1.38 7.13 11.92
CA PRO A 174 -1.21 6.84 13.35
C PRO A 174 -2.52 6.51 14.08
N ALA A 175 -3.65 7.10 13.67
CA ALA A 175 -4.94 6.83 14.29
C ALA A 175 -5.51 5.45 13.95
N TRP A 176 -5.04 4.83 12.87
CA TRP A 176 -5.49 3.53 12.39
C TRP A 176 -4.56 2.39 12.76
N LEU A 177 -3.27 2.69 12.92
CA LEU A 177 -2.26 1.71 13.30
C LEU A 177 -2.40 1.31 14.77
N ASP A 178 -2.04 0.08 15.07
CA ASP A 178 -1.81 -0.34 16.46
C ASP A 178 -0.53 0.32 17.02
N ALA A 179 -0.34 0.27 18.34
CA ALA A 179 0.75 0.96 19.01
C ALA A 179 2.16 0.63 18.47
N THR A 180 2.33 -0.47 17.75
CA THR A 180 3.60 -0.88 17.14
C THR A 180 3.54 -0.96 15.61
N GLY A 181 2.45 -0.47 15.02
CA GLY A 181 2.18 -0.60 13.60
C GLY A 181 3.13 0.19 12.71
N THR A 182 3.10 -0.10 11.42
CA THR A 182 3.98 0.52 10.43
C THR A 182 3.18 1.05 9.25
N PHE A 183 3.52 2.24 8.79
CA PHE A 183 3.09 2.82 7.53
C PHE A 183 4.21 2.67 6.49
N VAL A 184 3.89 2.09 5.33
CA VAL A 184 4.79 1.89 4.18
C VAL A 184 4.20 2.62 2.98
N CYS A 185 4.95 3.51 2.36
CA CYS A 185 4.45 4.33 1.26
C CYS A 185 5.47 4.42 0.14
N GLU A 186 5.04 4.15 -1.10
CA GLU A 186 5.84 4.45 -2.28
C GLU A 186 5.93 5.96 -2.49
N ILE A 187 7.12 6.44 -2.83
CA ILE A 187 7.42 7.87 -3.03
C ILE A 187 8.29 8.09 -4.27
N ALA A 188 8.24 9.27 -4.85
CA ALA A 188 9.26 9.69 -5.79
C ALA A 188 10.58 10.02 -5.06
N PRO A 189 11.76 9.78 -5.68
CA PRO A 189 13.04 10.00 -5.02
C PRO A 189 13.24 11.39 -4.43
N HIS A 190 12.77 12.42 -5.10
CA HIS A 190 12.88 13.81 -4.65
C HIS A 190 11.96 14.16 -3.47
N GLN A 191 10.98 13.31 -3.16
CA GLN A 191 10.03 13.50 -2.07
C GLN A 191 10.51 12.94 -0.73
N ALA A 192 11.62 12.20 -0.70
CA ALA A 192 12.10 11.46 0.46
C ALA A 192 12.24 12.33 1.73
N GLU A 193 12.84 13.52 1.60
CA GLU A 193 13.02 14.44 2.72
C GLU A 193 11.68 14.99 3.23
N ALA A 194 10.80 15.42 2.32
CA ALA A 194 9.50 15.96 2.66
C ALA A 194 8.60 14.89 3.33
N ALA A 195 8.55 13.70 2.76
CA ALA A 195 7.78 12.57 3.30
C ALA A 195 8.29 12.16 4.70
N THR A 196 9.62 12.16 4.91
CA THR A 196 10.21 11.92 6.24
C THR A 196 9.77 12.97 7.26
N LYS A 197 9.82 14.25 6.90
CA LYS A 197 9.41 15.36 7.79
C LYS A 197 7.93 15.25 8.17
N VAL A 198 7.06 15.00 7.20
CA VAL A 198 5.62 14.90 7.43
C VAL A 198 5.32 13.72 8.34
N SER A 199 5.91 12.55 8.10
CA SER A 199 5.70 11.37 8.92
C SER A 199 6.21 11.56 10.36
N SER A 200 7.38 12.16 10.54
CA SER A 200 7.88 12.48 11.88
C SER A 200 6.98 13.47 12.62
N ALA A 201 6.46 14.49 11.92
CA ALA A 201 5.52 15.45 12.48
C ALA A 201 4.16 14.82 12.83
N ALA A 202 3.77 13.77 12.15
CA ALA A 202 2.54 13.00 12.41
C ALA A 202 2.64 12.09 13.65
N GLY A 203 3.82 11.94 14.25
CA GLY A 203 4.04 11.17 15.47
C GLY A 203 4.66 9.79 15.28
N PHE A 204 5.13 9.47 14.08
CA PHE A 204 5.95 8.26 13.91
C PHE A 204 7.32 8.44 14.56
N GLU A 205 7.73 7.45 15.33
CA GLU A 205 8.93 7.50 16.18
C GLU A 205 10.20 7.09 15.43
N GLU A 206 10.07 6.27 14.41
CA GLU A 206 11.16 5.89 13.52
C GLU A 206 10.71 6.02 12.07
N VAL A 207 11.43 6.84 11.29
CA VAL A 207 11.14 7.03 9.86
C VAL A 207 12.38 6.73 9.04
N LEU A 208 12.25 5.83 8.07
CA LEU A 208 13.32 5.34 7.21
C LEU A 208 12.90 5.45 5.75
N VAL A 209 13.87 5.59 4.86
CA VAL A 209 13.64 5.48 3.41
C VAL A 209 14.45 4.29 2.87
N ARG A 210 13.79 3.46 2.10
CA ARG A 210 14.39 2.31 1.41
C ARG A 210 14.56 2.63 -0.06
N ARG A 211 15.66 2.12 -0.62
CA ARG A 211 15.98 2.30 -2.03
C ARG A 211 15.47 1.15 -2.87
N ASP A 212 15.10 1.48 -4.11
CA ASP A 212 14.82 0.47 -5.12
C ASP A 212 16.10 -0.23 -5.64
N LEU A 213 15.91 -1.19 -6.54
CA LEU A 213 17.02 -1.97 -7.12
C LEU A 213 17.99 -1.12 -7.96
N THR A 214 17.60 0.10 -8.33
CA THR A 214 18.44 1.07 -9.04
C THR A 214 19.20 1.99 -8.10
N GLY A 215 18.99 1.86 -6.78
CA GLY A 215 19.63 2.66 -5.73
C GLY A 215 18.95 4.01 -5.47
N ARG A 216 17.75 4.26 -6.01
CA ARG A 216 16.98 5.48 -5.78
C ARG A 216 16.07 5.32 -4.58
N ASP A 217 15.91 6.38 -3.79
CA ASP A 217 14.94 6.42 -2.72
C ASP A 217 13.54 6.14 -3.26
N ARG A 218 12.81 5.17 -2.66
CA ARG A 218 11.55 4.69 -3.22
C ARG A 218 10.47 4.39 -2.20
N VAL A 219 10.80 3.88 -1.03
CA VAL A 219 9.82 3.43 -0.06
C VAL A 219 10.06 4.08 1.28
N LEU A 220 9.11 4.89 1.72
CA LEU A 220 9.04 5.41 3.08
C LEU A 220 8.54 4.30 4.01
N VAL A 221 9.19 4.16 5.16
CA VAL A 221 8.79 3.28 6.26
C VAL A 221 8.70 4.10 7.52
N ALA A 222 7.52 4.26 8.07
CA ALA A 222 7.27 5.03 9.28
C ALA A 222 6.64 4.12 10.35
N ARG A 223 7.28 4.03 11.53
CA ARG A 223 6.96 3.06 12.58
C ARG A 223 6.48 3.75 13.85
N MET A 224 5.43 3.16 14.42
CA MET A 224 5.10 3.35 15.84
C MET A 224 5.95 2.37 16.66
N LEU A 225 6.47 2.79 17.80
CA LEU A 225 7.33 1.92 18.63
C LEU A 225 6.66 1.42 19.92
N GLY A 226 5.50 1.99 20.29
CA GLY A 226 4.61 1.54 21.37
C GLY A 226 4.98 1.99 22.75
#